data_5fc22b5ccbce935e173c704280f7b8e3
#
_entry.id   5fc22b5ccbce935e173c704280f7b8e3
#
_cell.length_a   1.000
_cell.length_b   1.000
_cell.length_c   1.000
_cell.angle_alpha   90.00
_cell.angle_beta   90.00
_cell.angle_gamma   90.00
#
_symmetry.space_group_name_H-M   'P 1'
#
loop_
_entity.id
_entity.type
_entity.pdbx_description
1 polymer ?
#
loop_
_entity_poly.entity_id
_entity_poly.type
_entity_poly.pdbx_seq_one_letter_code
_entity_poly.pdbx_strand_id
1 'polypeptide(L)'
;MSTRSILGLIYLVQGMQQLGEDPSPVLARHGLSLERLDPNTRIERSRELRIHADLADAVSDPLIGLKLGGFYGLAGYGPLVMLLMTCETAYDALQTGVRYQRLTYLFGTLGFEPGEHVSALVLTPMTMEPRAFRFRVDGEIA
;
A
#
# COMPACT_ATOMS: atom_id res chain seq x y z
N MET A 1 -8.39 -10.35 -15.18
CA MET A 1 -7.86 -10.29 -13.80
C MET A 1 -6.84 -9.16 -13.70
N SER A 2 -6.95 -8.32 -12.68
CA SER A 2 -6.01 -7.20 -12.51
C SER A 2 -4.76 -7.67 -11.78
N THR A 3 -3.61 -7.52 -12.40
CA THR A 3 -2.30 -7.78 -11.78
C THR A 3 -1.58 -6.47 -11.53
N ARG A 4 -0.72 -6.42 -10.50
CA ARG A 4 0.13 -5.28 -10.17
C ARG A 4 1.53 -5.72 -9.76
N SER A 5 2.46 -4.79 -9.60
CA SER A 5 3.79 -5.12 -9.11
C SER A 5 3.72 -5.75 -7.72
N ILE A 6 4.52 -6.77 -7.46
CA ILE A 6 4.68 -7.38 -6.14
C ILE A 6 5.43 -6.49 -5.15
N LEU A 7 6.01 -5.38 -5.60
CA LEU A 7 6.79 -4.46 -4.76
C LEU A 7 6.02 -3.99 -3.53
N GLY A 8 4.70 -3.75 -3.65
CA GLY A 8 3.87 -3.36 -2.52
C GLY A 8 3.88 -4.41 -1.40
N LEU A 9 3.81 -5.70 -1.76
CA LEU A 9 3.93 -6.79 -0.81
C LEU A 9 5.36 -6.89 -0.23
N ILE A 10 6.38 -6.68 -1.06
CA ILE A 10 7.78 -6.70 -0.61
C ILE A 10 8.02 -5.64 0.47
N TYR A 11 7.59 -4.40 0.23
CA TYR A 11 7.72 -3.32 1.23
C TYR A 11 6.96 -3.65 2.53
N LEU A 12 5.76 -4.21 2.42
CA LEU A 12 4.97 -4.62 3.57
C LEU A 12 5.72 -5.64 4.43
N VAL A 13 6.19 -6.74 3.83
CA VAL A 13 6.86 -7.81 4.59
C VAL A 13 8.22 -7.38 5.14
N GLN A 14 8.95 -6.53 4.42
CA GLN A 14 10.20 -5.92 4.92
C GLN A 14 9.91 -5.01 6.12
N GLY A 15 8.88 -4.19 6.06
CA GLY A 15 8.44 -3.36 7.17
C GLY A 15 8.03 -4.19 8.38
N MET A 16 7.31 -5.28 8.19
CA MET A 16 6.93 -6.22 9.25
C MET A 16 8.18 -6.80 9.95
N GLN A 17 9.16 -7.25 9.18
CA GLN A 17 10.42 -7.76 9.74
C GLN A 17 11.17 -6.70 10.56
N GLN A 18 11.21 -5.46 10.09
CA GLN A 18 11.85 -4.35 10.82
C GLN A 18 11.11 -4.03 12.14
N LEU A 19 9.81 -4.30 12.19
CA LEU A 19 8.99 -4.17 13.41
C LEU A 19 9.04 -5.40 14.31
N GLY A 20 9.83 -6.42 13.94
CA GLY A 20 10.00 -7.64 14.73
C GLY A 20 8.93 -8.72 14.49
N GLU A 21 8.11 -8.56 13.46
CA GLU A 21 7.12 -9.56 13.05
C GLU A 21 7.74 -10.55 12.05
N ASP A 22 7.28 -11.80 12.06
CA ASP A 22 7.70 -12.82 11.10
C ASP A 22 6.58 -13.13 10.09
N PRO A 23 6.64 -12.60 8.86
CA PRO A 23 5.67 -12.88 7.82
C PRO A 23 5.86 -14.25 7.13
N SER A 24 6.96 -14.97 7.40
CA SER A 24 7.34 -16.19 6.68
C SER A 24 6.28 -17.27 6.72
N PRO A 25 5.62 -17.59 7.88
CA PRO A 25 4.61 -18.62 7.94
C PRO A 25 3.39 -18.31 7.06
N VAL A 26 3.00 -17.03 6.99
CA VAL A 26 1.89 -16.58 6.14
C VAL A 26 2.27 -16.71 4.67
N LEU A 27 3.44 -16.19 4.28
CA LEU A 27 3.93 -16.29 2.91
C LEU A 27 4.01 -17.74 2.43
N ALA A 28 4.51 -18.65 3.27
CA ALA A 28 4.61 -20.07 2.95
C ALA A 28 3.25 -20.70 2.63
N ARG A 29 2.18 -20.36 3.38
CA ARG A 29 0.81 -20.80 3.08
C ARG A 29 0.32 -20.37 1.70
N HIS A 30 0.83 -19.25 1.20
CA HIS A 30 0.55 -18.75 -0.13
C HIS A 30 1.57 -19.19 -1.19
N GLY A 31 2.47 -20.12 -0.86
CA GLY A 31 3.51 -20.60 -1.79
C GLY A 31 4.57 -19.56 -2.12
N LEU A 32 4.79 -18.59 -1.23
CA LEU A 32 5.80 -17.55 -1.36
C LEU A 32 6.90 -17.74 -0.31
N SER A 33 8.09 -17.25 -0.62
CA SER A 33 9.23 -17.22 0.30
C SER A 33 9.87 -15.83 0.23
N LEU A 34 10.20 -15.25 1.38
CA LEU A 34 10.86 -13.96 1.49
C LEU A 34 12.13 -13.87 0.62
N GLU A 35 12.93 -14.92 0.64
CA GLU A 35 14.21 -14.99 -0.08
C GLU A 35 14.05 -15.06 -1.60
N ARG A 36 12.84 -15.42 -2.06
CA ARG A 36 12.52 -15.65 -3.48
C ARG A 36 11.53 -14.63 -4.06
N LEU A 37 11.20 -13.60 -3.29
CA LEU A 37 10.36 -12.51 -3.80
C LEU A 37 11.16 -11.70 -4.83
N ASP A 38 10.81 -11.87 -6.10
CA ASP A 38 11.43 -11.11 -7.19
C ASP A 38 10.63 -9.82 -7.44
N PRO A 39 11.25 -8.63 -7.25
CA PRO A 39 10.59 -7.34 -7.44
C PRO A 39 10.05 -7.11 -8.86
N ASN A 40 10.53 -7.85 -9.85
CA ASN A 40 10.06 -7.77 -11.23
C ASN A 40 8.79 -8.60 -11.49
N THR A 41 8.35 -9.40 -10.53
CA THR A 41 7.14 -10.22 -10.66
C THR A 41 5.88 -9.37 -10.51
N ARG A 42 4.81 -9.88 -11.07
CA ARG A 42 3.45 -9.34 -10.89
C ARG A 42 2.63 -10.32 -10.06
N ILE A 43 1.78 -9.77 -9.21
CA ILE A 43 0.84 -10.52 -8.38
C ILE A 43 -0.59 -10.17 -8.77
N GLU A 44 -1.48 -11.16 -8.73
CA GLU A 44 -2.91 -10.91 -8.86
C GLU A 44 -3.43 -10.17 -7.64
N ARG A 45 -4.20 -9.10 -7.86
CA ARG A 45 -4.71 -8.23 -6.80
C ARG A 45 -5.52 -8.99 -5.74
N SER A 46 -6.34 -9.94 -6.15
CA SER A 46 -7.13 -10.77 -5.24
C SER A 46 -6.25 -11.68 -4.35
N ARG A 47 -5.17 -12.21 -4.93
CA ARG A 47 -4.19 -13.01 -4.17
C ARG A 47 -3.44 -12.14 -3.16
N GLU A 48 -3.00 -10.97 -3.57
CA GLU A 48 -2.33 -10.00 -2.69
C GLU A 48 -3.23 -9.59 -1.52
N LEU A 49 -4.53 -9.33 -1.77
CA LEU A 49 -5.50 -9.02 -0.73
C LEU A 49 -5.66 -10.14 0.29
N ARG A 50 -5.71 -11.40 -0.16
CA ARG A 50 -5.77 -12.56 0.77
C ARG A 50 -4.51 -12.65 1.63
N ILE A 51 -3.33 -12.41 1.05
CA ILE A 51 -2.08 -12.38 1.80
C ILE A 51 -2.11 -11.27 2.85
N HIS A 52 -2.57 -10.08 2.50
CA HIS A 52 -2.70 -8.96 3.45
C HIS A 52 -3.68 -9.28 4.59
N ALA A 53 -4.79 -9.94 4.30
CA ALA A 53 -5.75 -10.37 5.33
C ALA A 53 -5.10 -11.36 6.30
N ASP A 54 -4.42 -12.38 5.78
CA ASP A 54 -3.74 -13.38 6.61
C ASP A 54 -2.57 -12.79 7.41
N LEU A 55 -1.85 -11.79 6.85
CA LEU A 55 -0.82 -11.06 7.59
C LEU A 55 -1.43 -10.23 8.71
N ALA A 56 -2.55 -9.55 8.45
CA ALA A 56 -3.27 -8.79 9.47
C ALA A 56 -3.76 -9.69 10.62
N ASP A 57 -4.17 -10.92 10.32
CA ASP A 57 -4.60 -11.88 11.33
C ASP A 57 -3.45 -12.47 12.13
N ALA A 58 -2.25 -12.53 11.58
CA ALA A 58 -1.07 -13.09 12.21
C ALA A 58 -0.40 -12.16 13.22
N VAL A 59 -0.63 -10.84 13.13
CA VAL A 59 -0.01 -9.83 14.00
C VAL A 59 -0.87 -9.55 15.23
N SER A 60 -0.21 -9.24 16.35
CA SER A 60 -0.88 -8.91 17.62
C SER A 60 -1.06 -7.41 17.85
N ASP A 61 -0.19 -6.57 17.26
CA ASP A 61 -0.25 -5.11 17.42
C ASP A 61 -1.38 -4.51 16.57
N PRO A 62 -2.42 -3.92 17.19
CA PRO A 62 -3.54 -3.33 16.47
C PRO A 62 -3.16 -2.06 15.68
N LEU A 63 -2.00 -1.46 15.96
CA LEU A 63 -1.50 -0.25 15.31
C LEU A 63 -0.41 -0.53 14.26
N ILE A 64 -0.15 -1.80 13.96
CA ILE A 64 0.94 -2.15 13.06
C ILE A 64 0.72 -1.59 11.64
N GLY A 65 -0.51 -1.51 11.17
CA GLY A 65 -0.83 -0.92 9.87
C GLY A 65 -0.31 0.52 9.76
N LEU A 66 -0.57 1.33 10.78
CA LEU A 66 -0.09 2.71 10.85
C LEU A 66 1.45 2.79 10.83
N LYS A 67 2.12 1.92 11.60
CA LYS A 67 3.59 1.85 11.61
C LYS A 67 4.16 1.43 10.25
N LEU A 68 3.49 0.51 9.57
CA LEU A 68 3.90 0.00 8.27
C LEU A 68 3.76 1.02 7.14
N GLY A 69 2.81 1.96 7.23
CA GLY A 69 2.65 3.02 6.24
C GLY A 69 3.94 3.82 6.01
N GLY A 70 4.70 4.08 7.06
CA GLY A 70 5.99 4.79 6.98
C GLY A 70 7.10 4.05 6.21
N PHE A 71 6.94 2.76 5.92
CA PHE A 71 7.92 2.00 5.13
C PHE A 71 7.68 2.10 3.61
N TYR A 72 6.54 2.62 3.18
CA TYR A 72 6.27 2.90 1.76
C TYR A 72 6.93 4.22 1.36
N GLY A 73 8.25 4.23 1.22
CA GLY A 73 9.00 5.43 0.84
C GLY A 73 8.71 5.88 -0.59
N LEU A 74 8.90 7.18 -0.84
CA LEU A 74 8.67 7.80 -2.15
C LEU A 74 9.43 7.09 -3.29
N ALA A 75 10.65 6.61 -3.04
CA ALA A 75 11.46 5.89 -4.02
C ALA A 75 10.77 4.64 -4.58
N GLY A 76 9.88 4.02 -3.80
CA GLY A 76 9.11 2.84 -4.20
C GLY A 76 8.09 3.11 -5.30
N TYR A 77 7.69 4.36 -5.49
CA TYR A 77 6.70 4.75 -6.51
C TYR A 77 7.33 5.07 -7.87
N GLY A 78 8.66 4.98 -8.00
CA GLY A 78 9.38 5.09 -9.27
C GLY A 78 9.04 6.34 -10.09
N PRO A 79 8.67 6.19 -11.37
CA PRO A 79 8.42 7.33 -12.26
C PRO A 79 7.29 8.26 -11.80
N LEU A 80 6.33 7.78 -10.99
CA LEU A 80 5.26 8.62 -10.47
C LEU A 80 5.81 9.73 -9.58
N VAL A 81 6.81 9.44 -8.73
CA VAL A 81 7.45 10.46 -7.88
C VAL A 81 8.10 11.54 -8.76
N MET A 82 8.81 11.14 -9.81
CA MET A 82 9.42 12.10 -10.73
C MET A 82 8.36 13.00 -11.37
N LEU A 83 7.23 12.43 -11.79
CA LEU A 83 6.11 13.18 -12.34
C LEU A 83 5.55 14.20 -11.32
N LEU A 84 5.34 13.76 -10.07
CA LEU A 84 4.83 14.64 -9.00
C LEU A 84 5.82 15.79 -8.69
N MET A 85 7.12 15.49 -8.69
CA MET A 85 8.17 16.48 -8.45
C MET A 85 8.30 17.54 -9.56
N THR A 86 7.78 17.28 -10.77
CA THR A 86 7.75 18.25 -11.88
C THR A 86 6.52 19.12 -11.87
N CYS A 87 5.56 18.91 -10.99
CA CYS A 87 4.40 19.78 -10.86
C CYS A 87 4.81 21.14 -10.27
N GLU A 88 4.22 22.22 -10.79
CA GLU A 88 4.55 23.58 -10.36
C GLU A 88 3.96 23.91 -8.98
N THR A 89 2.82 23.31 -8.65
CA THR A 89 2.11 23.55 -7.38
C THR A 89 1.76 22.24 -6.68
N ALA A 90 1.55 22.31 -5.36
CA ALA A 90 1.03 21.19 -4.60
C ALA A 90 -0.36 20.76 -5.09
N TYR A 91 -1.18 21.68 -5.55
CA TYR A 91 -2.48 21.42 -6.15
C TYR A 91 -2.35 20.52 -7.39
N ASP A 92 -1.47 20.88 -8.32
CA ASP A 92 -1.20 20.08 -9.52
C ASP A 92 -0.64 18.70 -9.18
N ALA A 93 0.25 18.63 -8.19
CA ALA A 93 0.80 17.36 -7.72
C ALA A 93 -0.31 16.45 -7.13
N LEU A 94 -1.21 16.98 -6.32
CA LEU A 94 -2.33 16.23 -5.76
C LEU A 94 -3.29 15.74 -6.85
N GLN A 95 -3.66 16.59 -7.79
CA GLN A 95 -4.49 16.17 -8.93
C GLN A 95 -3.82 15.10 -9.78
N THR A 96 -2.54 15.27 -10.04
CA THR A 96 -1.72 14.31 -10.80
C THR A 96 -1.63 12.97 -10.04
N GLY A 97 -1.38 13.01 -8.73
CA GLY A 97 -1.36 11.81 -7.89
C GLY A 97 -2.68 11.04 -7.93
N VAL A 98 -3.81 11.73 -7.80
CA VAL A 98 -5.13 11.12 -7.91
C VAL A 98 -5.36 10.53 -9.31
N ARG A 99 -4.98 11.24 -10.36
CA ARG A 99 -5.14 10.77 -11.75
C ARG A 99 -4.35 9.48 -12.02
N TYR A 100 -3.15 9.39 -11.47
CA TYR A 100 -2.24 8.26 -11.70
C TYR A 100 -2.14 7.31 -10.49
N GLN A 101 -3.10 7.34 -9.56
CA GLN A 101 -3.12 6.52 -8.35
C GLN A 101 -3.00 5.00 -8.60
N ARG A 102 -3.33 4.54 -9.81
CA ARG A 102 -3.16 3.12 -10.19
C ARG A 102 -1.70 2.68 -10.25
N LEU A 103 -0.77 3.63 -10.29
CA LEU A 103 0.67 3.37 -10.21
C LEU A 103 1.18 3.27 -8.76
N THR A 104 0.31 3.47 -7.79
CA THR A 104 0.61 3.34 -6.36
C THR A 104 0.28 1.93 -5.83
N TYR A 105 0.57 1.71 -4.56
CA TYR A 105 0.25 0.46 -3.85
C TYR A 105 -1.10 0.52 -3.12
N LEU A 106 -1.89 1.54 -3.36
CA LEU A 106 -3.21 1.70 -2.78
C LEU A 106 -4.16 0.57 -3.22
N PHE A 107 -4.96 0.08 -2.30
CA PHE A 107 -6.10 -0.77 -2.59
C PHE A 107 -7.39 0.03 -2.67
N GLY A 108 -7.49 1.12 -1.93
CA GLY A 108 -8.59 2.06 -2.01
C GLY A 108 -8.50 2.98 -3.23
N THR A 109 -9.34 3.98 -3.25
CA THR A 109 -9.38 5.02 -4.28
C THR A 109 -9.23 6.39 -3.63
N LEU A 110 -8.34 7.22 -4.15
CA LEU A 110 -8.18 8.60 -3.73
C LEU A 110 -9.02 9.52 -4.61
N GLY A 111 -9.72 10.44 -3.95
CA GLY A 111 -10.33 11.60 -4.55
C GLY A 111 -9.67 12.89 -4.03
N PHE A 112 -9.72 13.95 -4.81
CA PHE A 112 -9.29 15.27 -4.39
C PHE A 112 -10.46 16.25 -4.52
N GLU A 113 -10.84 16.85 -3.41
CA GLU A 113 -11.91 17.83 -3.30
C GLU A 113 -11.29 19.21 -3.02
N PRO A 114 -11.15 20.07 -4.05
CA PRO A 114 -10.64 21.41 -3.84
C PRO A 114 -11.69 22.27 -3.12
N GLY A 115 -11.23 23.07 -2.17
CA GLY A 115 -12.07 24.05 -1.46
C GLY A 115 -11.38 25.40 -1.40
N GLU A 116 -12.15 26.45 -1.13
CA GLU A 116 -11.66 27.85 -1.11
C GLU A 116 -10.62 28.07 0.01
N HIS A 117 -10.86 27.50 1.19
CA HIS A 117 -9.98 27.64 2.36
C HIS A 117 -9.31 26.33 2.77
N VAL A 118 -9.95 25.19 2.52
CA VAL A 118 -9.46 23.84 2.85
C VAL A 118 -9.77 22.93 1.68
N SER A 119 -8.76 22.19 1.24
CA SER A 119 -8.94 21.09 0.30
C SER A 119 -8.83 19.75 1.02
N ALA A 120 -9.52 18.74 0.52
CA ALA A 120 -9.51 17.40 1.12
C ALA A 120 -8.98 16.35 0.14
N LEU A 121 -8.12 15.47 0.65
CA LEU A 121 -7.84 14.17 0.03
C LEU A 121 -8.80 13.16 0.67
N VAL A 122 -9.62 12.52 -0.15
CA VAL A 122 -10.63 11.57 0.32
C VAL A 122 -10.21 10.17 -0.08
N LEU A 123 -9.89 9.33 0.91
CA LEU A 123 -9.62 7.93 0.70
C LEU A 123 -10.94 7.14 0.82
N THR A 124 -11.35 6.51 -0.28
CA THR A 124 -12.43 5.52 -0.27
C THR A 124 -11.81 4.13 -0.21
N PRO A 125 -11.85 3.45 0.94
CA PRO A 125 -11.19 2.17 1.11
C PRO A 125 -11.95 1.07 0.37
N MET A 126 -11.24 -0.01 0.07
CA MET A 126 -11.85 -1.21 -0.48
C MET A 126 -12.56 -2.00 0.63
N THR A 127 -13.70 -2.62 0.29
CA THR A 127 -14.41 -3.52 1.21
C THR A 127 -13.58 -4.78 1.46
N MET A 128 -13.34 -5.09 2.73
CA MET A 128 -12.62 -6.29 3.19
C MET A 128 -13.01 -6.62 4.64
N GLU A 129 -12.52 -7.75 5.14
CA GLU A 129 -12.71 -8.15 6.54
C GLU A 129 -12.26 -7.04 7.52
N PRO A 130 -12.95 -6.83 8.65
CA PRO A 130 -12.71 -5.66 9.53
C PRO A 130 -11.26 -5.50 9.99
N ARG A 131 -10.57 -6.59 10.28
CA ARG A 131 -9.18 -6.55 10.73
C ARG A 131 -8.23 -6.20 9.60
N ALA A 132 -8.41 -6.82 8.43
CA ALA A 132 -7.65 -6.51 7.23
C ALA A 132 -7.95 -5.08 6.75
N PHE A 133 -9.21 -4.64 6.87
CA PHE A 133 -9.63 -3.27 6.57
C PHE A 133 -8.83 -2.26 7.39
N ARG A 134 -8.83 -2.40 8.72
CA ARG A 134 -8.09 -1.49 9.61
C ARG A 134 -6.59 -1.50 9.29
N PHE A 135 -6.00 -2.68 9.18
CA PHE A 135 -4.59 -2.87 8.83
C PHE A 135 -4.19 -2.13 7.54
N ARG A 136 -5.03 -2.21 6.51
CA ARG A 136 -4.75 -1.56 5.22
C ARG A 136 -5.03 -0.07 5.24
N VAL A 137 -6.17 0.35 5.77
CA VAL A 137 -6.54 1.78 5.83
C VAL A 137 -5.53 2.57 6.65
N ASP A 138 -5.14 2.07 7.82
CA ASP A 138 -4.12 2.72 8.65
C ASP A 138 -2.79 2.89 7.90
N GLY A 139 -2.38 1.86 7.14
CA GLY A 139 -1.16 1.93 6.32
C GLY A 139 -1.28 2.82 5.07
N GLU A 140 -2.48 3.03 4.55
CA GLU A 140 -2.73 3.91 3.39
C GLU A 140 -2.82 5.39 3.77
N ILE A 141 -3.14 5.70 5.04
CA ILE A 141 -3.25 7.07 5.55
C ILE A 141 -1.92 7.56 6.15
N ALA A 142 -1.08 6.64 6.64
CA ALA A 142 0.20 6.97 7.29
C ALA A 142 1.26 7.42 6.30
#